data_6fe1a67e3871f13210dea5822bef6ecb
#
_entry.id   6fe1a67e3871f13210dea5822bef6ecb
#
_cell.length_a   1.000
_cell.length_b   1.000
_cell.length_c   1.000
_cell.angle_alpha   90.00
_cell.angle_beta   90.00
_cell.angle_gamma   90.00
#
_symmetry.space_group_name_H-M   'P 1'
#
loop_
_entity.id
_entity.type
_entity.pdbx_description
1 polymer ?
#
loop_
_entity_poly.entity_id
_entity_poly.type
_entity_poly.pdbx_seq_one_letter_code
_entity_poly.pdbx_strand_id
1 'polypeptide(L)'
;MSALNAQVETFTRLTTLGESVTEALDYTQVISASGTTEIERTVAAIGARELPAPVTGALDALTAAAERVITANDPHRAIDWIGIYPRLLTTLLVAALNPKALPAEAHAAAGATGSGSAARLPGGISFTDAPRDGRAVVYAGIQADPILKPLAQAIAAAAPADRLFARALMGDPEPDASTATAYFGLLPTHRAPSDALLVGALAIGGKAAQSNAQYRGAIVEATTAELLKRRAALSREPERMVRRERRFAVDGASADPHPFDVTVETGPVPELWDCKWGARGIDDSLLAELEDARIRAAGVGVRIAIGIVAFDTAATVAARLSVLRGPREQTRMITLDTLARLAAG
;
A
#
# COMPACT_ATOMS: atom_id res chain seq x y z
N MET A 1 -10.98 0.15 32.85
CA MET A 1 -9.73 0.31 32.07
C MET A 1 -9.83 1.60 31.27
N SER A 2 -8.77 2.39 31.15
CA SER A 2 -8.82 3.52 30.23
C SER A 2 -8.88 3.01 28.78
N ALA A 3 -9.52 3.76 27.86
CA ALA A 3 -9.59 3.38 26.45
C ALA A 3 -8.20 3.09 25.84
N LEU A 4 -7.16 3.77 26.30
CA LEU A 4 -5.78 3.55 25.84
C LEU A 4 -5.18 2.22 26.34
N ASN A 5 -5.53 1.76 27.54
CA ASN A 5 -5.08 0.46 28.02
C ASN A 5 -5.69 -0.68 27.20
N ALA A 6 -6.96 -0.52 26.78
CA ALA A 6 -7.61 -1.48 25.89
C ALA A 6 -6.87 -1.59 24.53
N GLN A 7 -6.32 -0.49 24.00
CA GLN A 7 -5.54 -0.51 22.76
C GLN A 7 -4.24 -1.33 22.91
N VAL A 8 -3.54 -1.17 24.04
CA VAL A 8 -2.31 -1.93 24.34
C VAL A 8 -2.62 -3.42 24.42
N GLU A 9 -3.68 -3.80 25.14
CA GLU A 9 -4.10 -5.21 25.30
C GLU A 9 -4.47 -5.82 23.95
N THR A 10 -5.27 -5.11 23.15
CA THR A 10 -5.69 -5.56 21.81
C THR A 10 -4.48 -5.75 20.90
N PHE A 11 -3.52 -4.82 20.90
CA PHE A 11 -2.29 -4.95 20.12
C PHE A 11 -1.47 -6.16 20.56
N THR A 12 -1.34 -6.42 21.86
CA THR A 12 -0.64 -7.61 22.40
C THR A 12 -1.29 -8.90 21.89
N ARG A 13 -2.62 -8.97 21.86
CA ARG A 13 -3.34 -10.14 21.36
C ARG A 13 -3.16 -10.34 19.85
N LEU A 14 -3.14 -9.25 19.07
CA LEU A 14 -2.80 -9.31 17.63
C LEU A 14 -1.38 -9.85 17.42
N THR A 15 -0.40 -9.37 18.20
CA THR A 15 0.99 -9.84 18.09
C THR A 15 1.12 -11.32 18.43
N THR A 16 0.49 -11.77 19.51
CA THR A 16 0.45 -13.19 19.88
C THR A 16 -0.11 -14.07 18.77
N LEU A 17 -1.19 -13.63 18.12
CA LEU A 17 -1.77 -14.37 16.99
C LEU A 17 -0.83 -14.35 15.78
N GLY A 18 -0.23 -13.22 15.43
CA GLY A 18 0.70 -13.10 14.30
C GLY A 18 1.98 -13.92 14.48
N GLU A 19 2.49 -14.01 15.70
CA GLU A 19 3.69 -14.81 16.05
C GLU A 19 3.48 -16.32 15.90
N SER A 20 2.25 -16.78 15.75
CA SER A 20 1.96 -18.20 15.43
C SER A 20 2.38 -18.60 14.02
N VAL A 21 2.72 -17.65 13.13
CA VAL A 21 3.24 -17.92 11.78
C VAL A 21 4.75 -18.06 11.83
N THR A 22 5.24 -19.28 11.86
CA THR A 22 6.68 -19.57 12.02
C THR A 22 7.54 -18.96 10.90
N GLU A 23 7.06 -19.01 9.66
CA GLU A 23 7.78 -18.49 8.49
C GLU A 23 7.92 -16.96 8.49
N ALA A 24 7.13 -16.29 9.29
CA ALA A 24 7.15 -14.82 9.43
C ALA A 24 7.57 -14.34 10.80
N LEU A 25 8.05 -15.23 11.68
CA LEU A 25 8.29 -14.93 13.09
C LEU A 25 9.25 -13.74 13.29
N ASP A 26 10.41 -13.77 12.65
CA ASP A 26 11.42 -12.70 12.77
C ASP A 26 10.83 -11.34 12.37
N TYR A 27 10.11 -11.32 11.26
CA TYR A 27 9.43 -10.11 10.79
C TYR A 27 8.34 -9.65 11.77
N THR A 28 7.52 -10.58 12.26
CA THR A 28 6.44 -10.29 13.21
C THR A 28 7.01 -9.70 14.50
N GLN A 29 8.07 -10.25 15.02
CA GLN A 29 8.75 -9.72 16.22
C GLN A 29 9.28 -8.30 16.02
N VAL A 30 9.87 -7.99 14.85
CA VAL A 30 10.38 -6.65 14.55
C VAL A 30 9.25 -5.62 14.46
N ILE A 31 8.16 -5.94 13.75
CA ILE A 31 7.02 -5.00 13.65
C ILE A 31 6.29 -4.85 14.98
N SER A 32 6.16 -5.92 15.78
CA SER A 32 5.56 -5.88 17.11
C SER A 32 6.35 -4.99 18.06
N ALA A 33 7.67 -5.14 18.12
CA ALA A 33 8.53 -4.30 18.97
C ALA A 33 8.46 -2.82 18.56
N SER A 34 8.49 -2.54 17.24
CA SER A 34 8.33 -1.18 16.72
C SER A 34 6.96 -0.61 17.04
N GLY A 35 5.91 -1.40 16.87
CA GLY A 35 4.53 -1.01 17.16
C GLY A 35 4.30 -0.74 18.63
N THR A 36 4.79 -1.59 19.52
CA THR A 36 4.73 -1.39 20.98
C THR A 36 5.37 -0.05 21.36
N THR A 37 6.57 0.23 20.84
CA THR A 37 7.26 1.50 21.10
C THR A 37 6.45 2.71 20.61
N GLU A 38 5.80 2.61 19.43
CA GLU A 38 4.95 3.69 18.90
C GLU A 38 3.72 3.90 19.78
N ILE A 39 3.04 2.84 20.20
CA ILE A 39 1.86 2.89 21.06
C ILE A 39 2.22 3.49 22.42
N GLU A 40 3.29 3.02 23.07
CA GLU A 40 3.74 3.52 24.36
C GLU A 40 4.07 5.01 24.30
N ARG A 41 4.79 5.45 23.27
CA ARG A 41 5.09 6.86 23.06
C ARG A 41 3.83 7.68 22.88
N THR A 42 2.86 7.18 22.10
CA THR A 42 1.59 7.85 21.84
C THR A 42 0.76 7.96 23.13
N VAL A 43 0.66 6.87 23.89
CA VAL A 43 -0.04 6.86 25.18
C VAL A 43 0.62 7.82 26.18
N ALA A 44 1.95 7.83 26.27
CA ALA A 44 2.68 8.74 27.13
C ALA A 44 2.47 10.22 26.74
N ALA A 45 2.41 10.54 25.45
CA ALA A 45 2.16 11.90 24.97
C ALA A 45 0.74 12.41 25.28
N ILE A 46 -0.23 11.52 25.37
CA ILE A 46 -1.61 11.84 25.77
C ILE A 46 -1.71 12.01 27.28
N GLY A 47 -1.00 11.18 28.05
CA GLY A 47 -1.02 11.19 29.50
C GLY A 47 -2.41 10.94 30.09
N ALA A 48 -2.76 11.70 31.15
CA ALA A 48 -4.04 11.59 31.82
C ALA A 48 -5.15 12.48 31.23
N ARG A 49 -5.01 12.94 29.99
CA ARG A 49 -6.01 13.78 29.33
C ARG A 49 -7.30 13.01 29.12
N GLU A 50 -8.41 13.63 29.42
CA GLU A 50 -9.72 13.10 29.04
C GLU A 50 -9.90 13.21 27.51
N LEU A 51 -10.25 12.08 26.90
CA LEU A 51 -10.46 12.03 25.47
C LEU A 51 -11.91 12.44 25.13
N PRO A 52 -12.12 13.29 24.11
CA PRO A 52 -13.47 13.61 23.64
C PRO A 52 -14.24 12.35 23.20
N ALA A 53 -15.55 12.34 23.39
CA ALA A 53 -16.41 11.20 23.03
C ALA A 53 -16.23 10.68 21.58
N PRO A 54 -16.07 11.53 20.53
CA PRO A 54 -15.82 11.04 19.18
C PRO A 54 -14.51 10.24 19.07
N VAL A 55 -13.49 10.62 19.85
CA VAL A 55 -12.19 9.90 19.87
C VAL A 55 -12.34 8.55 20.54
N THR A 56 -13.01 8.52 21.69
CA THR A 56 -13.28 7.26 22.40
C THR A 56 -14.05 6.31 21.47
N GLY A 57 -15.10 6.81 20.78
CA GLY A 57 -15.83 6.01 19.81
C GLY A 57 -14.98 5.47 18.65
N ALA A 58 -14.01 6.25 18.16
CA ALA A 58 -13.09 5.78 17.12
C ALA A 58 -12.09 4.74 17.63
N LEU A 59 -11.63 4.88 18.89
CA LEU A 59 -10.78 3.88 19.54
C LEU A 59 -11.54 2.58 19.81
N ASP A 60 -12.80 2.65 20.21
CA ASP A 60 -13.67 1.49 20.38
C ASP A 60 -13.91 0.78 19.03
N ALA A 61 -14.10 1.53 17.94
CA ALA A 61 -14.21 0.99 16.59
C ALA A 61 -12.89 0.31 16.13
N LEU A 62 -11.73 0.89 16.47
CA LEU A 62 -10.42 0.28 16.18
C LEU A 62 -10.26 -1.05 16.95
N THR A 63 -10.61 -1.06 18.25
CA THR A 63 -10.60 -2.28 19.06
C THR A 63 -11.53 -3.33 18.45
N ALA A 64 -12.77 -2.97 18.10
CA ALA A 64 -13.75 -3.90 17.53
C ALA A 64 -13.26 -4.49 16.19
N ALA A 65 -12.65 -3.70 15.32
CA ALA A 65 -12.08 -4.19 14.08
C ALA A 65 -10.92 -5.18 14.29
N ALA A 66 -10.03 -4.89 15.23
CA ALA A 66 -8.95 -5.80 15.62
C ALA A 66 -9.48 -7.09 16.26
N GLU A 67 -10.52 -7.00 17.11
CA GLU A 67 -11.17 -8.17 17.72
C GLU A 67 -11.80 -9.09 16.67
N ARG A 68 -12.36 -8.55 15.58
CA ARG A 68 -12.83 -9.36 14.45
C ARG A 68 -11.69 -10.16 13.81
N VAL A 69 -10.51 -9.56 13.66
CA VAL A 69 -9.32 -10.27 13.13
C VAL A 69 -8.87 -11.37 14.09
N ILE A 70 -8.83 -11.09 15.40
CA ILE A 70 -8.45 -12.05 16.43
C ILE A 70 -9.46 -13.21 16.48
N THR A 71 -10.75 -12.91 16.46
CA THR A 71 -11.84 -13.90 16.53
C THR A 71 -11.86 -14.77 15.26
N ALA A 72 -11.56 -14.20 14.09
CA ALA A 72 -11.41 -14.96 12.85
C ALA A 72 -10.24 -15.95 12.90
N ASN A 73 -9.35 -15.83 13.90
CA ASN A 73 -8.17 -16.66 14.07
C ASN A 73 -7.31 -16.74 12.81
N ASP A 74 -7.14 -15.60 12.11
CA ASP A 74 -6.35 -15.47 10.88
C ASP A 74 -5.00 -14.81 11.21
N PRO A 75 -3.94 -15.60 11.45
CA PRO A 75 -2.64 -15.05 11.85
C PRO A 75 -1.98 -14.24 10.72
N HIS A 76 -2.25 -14.54 9.45
CA HIS A 76 -1.72 -13.76 8.35
C HIS A 76 -2.34 -12.36 8.29
N ARG A 77 -3.64 -12.27 8.55
CA ARG A 77 -4.33 -10.98 8.66
C ARG A 77 -3.90 -10.23 9.92
N ALA A 78 -3.64 -10.94 11.02
CA ALA A 78 -3.09 -10.35 12.23
C ALA A 78 -1.73 -9.68 11.95
N ILE A 79 -0.83 -10.30 11.20
CA ILE A 79 0.46 -9.69 10.80
C ILE A 79 0.22 -8.39 10.02
N ASP A 80 -0.70 -8.39 9.05
CA ASP A 80 -1.05 -7.17 8.30
C ASP A 80 -1.59 -6.06 9.23
N TRP A 81 -2.36 -6.43 10.26
CA TRP A 81 -2.90 -5.49 11.24
C TRP A 81 -1.84 -4.98 12.22
N ILE A 82 -0.93 -5.82 12.70
CA ILE A 82 0.21 -5.40 13.53
C ILE A 82 0.98 -4.26 12.83
N GLY A 83 1.15 -4.35 11.50
CA GLY A 83 1.84 -3.33 10.71
C GLY A 83 1.16 -1.97 10.67
N ILE A 84 -0.18 -1.94 10.68
CA ILE A 84 -0.93 -0.68 10.53
C ILE A 84 -1.54 -0.17 11.83
N TYR A 85 -1.80 -1.02 12.82
CA TYR A 85 -2.52 -0.69 14.05
C TYR A 85 -1.90 0.47 14.83
N PRO A 86 -0.57 0.51 15.11
CA PRO A 86 0.05 1.60 15.84
C PRO A 86 -0.14 2.94 15.11
N ARG A 87 0.00 2.92 13.80
CA ARG A 87 -0.18 4.11 12.97
C ARG A 87 -1.64 4.58 12.91
N LEU A 88 -2.60 3.64 12.87
CA LEU A 88 -4.03 3.96 12.99
C LEU A 88 -4.33 4.64 14.31
N LEU A 89 -3.88 4.07 15.42
CA LEU A 89 -4.04 4.63 16.76
C LEU A 89 -3.49 6.06 16.82
N THR A 90 -2.24 6.24 16.41
CA THR A 90 -1.59 7.55 16.39
C THR A 90 -2.36 8.55 15.52
N THR A 91 -2.81 8.12 14.33
CA THR A 91 -3.53 8.98 13.39
C THR A 91 -4.89 9.40 13.95
N LEU A 92 -5.65 8.48 14.56
CA LEU A 92 -6.94 8.78 15.20
C LEU A 92 -6.77 9.80 16.33
N LEU A 93 -5.76 9.63 17.17
CA LEU A 93 -5.48 10.53 18.27
C LEU A 93 -5.01 11.91 17.80
N VAL A 94 -4.15 11.98 16.78
CA VAL A 94 -3.71 13.25 16.19
C VAL A 94 -4.87 13.97 15.49
N ALA A 95 -5.69 13.25 14.72
CA ALA A 95 -6.86 13.82 14.06
C ALA A 95 -7.80 14.51 15.05
N ALA A 96 -7.97 13.89 16.22
CA ALA A 96 -8.87 14.36 17.24
C ALA A 96 -8.33 15.51 18.09
N LEU A 97 -7.07 15.43 18.48
CA LEU A 97 -6.47 16.39 19.41
C LEU A 97 -5.84 17.59 18.70
N ASN A 98 -5.38 17.40 17.47
CA ASN A 98 -4.79 18.44 16.66
C ASN A 98 -5.00 18.17 15.15
N PRO A 99 -6.22 18.44 14.62
CA PRO A 99 -6.53 18.16 13.21
C PRO A 99 -5.61 18.86 12.20
N LYS A 100 -4.97 19.97 12.61
CA LYS A 100 -4.01 20.71 11.78
C LYS A 100 -2.65 20.03 11.67
N ALA A 101 -2.34 19.09 12.55
CA ALA A 101 -1.09 18.34 12.52
C ALA A 101 -1.13 17.11 11.60
N LEU A 102 -2.30 16.76 11.05
CA LEU A 102 -2.38 15.72 10.01
C LEU A 102 -1.57 16.17 8.80
N PRO A 103 -0.65 15.35 8.28
CA PRO A 103 0.13 15.70 7.11
C PRO A 103 -0.79 16.06 5.95
N ALA A 104 -0.76 17.33 5.52
CA ALA A 104 -1.25 17.66 4.20
C ALA A 104 -0.27 17.08 3.20
N GLU A 105 -0.75 16.40 2.15
CA GLU A 105 0.15 16.07 1.05
C GLU A 105 0.72 17.37 0.50
N ALA A 106 2.02 17.51 0.57
CA ALA A 106 2.72 18.45 -0.28
C ALA A 106 2.44 18.00 -1.71
N HIS A 107 1.60 18.74 -2.43
CA HIS A 107 1.53 18.63 -3.87
C HIS A 107 2.93 19.02 -4.35
N ALA A 108 3.74 18.02 -4.66
CA ALA A 108 5.04 18.26 -5.27
C ALA A 108 4.74 18.99 -6.57
N ALA A 109 5.11 20.27 -6.61
CA ALA A 109 5.03 21.05 -7.83
C ALA A 109 5.89 20.32 -8.86
N ALA A 110 5.28 19.87 -9.94
CA ALA A 110 5.95 19.24 -11.04
C ALA A 110 6.88 20.28 -11.70
N GLY A 111 8.12 20.30 -11.27
CA GLY A 111 9.20 21.03 -11.86
C GLY A 111 10.03 20.09 -12.72
N ALA A 112 9.58 19.82 -13.93
CA ALA A 112 10.43 19.22 -14.94
C ALA A 112 10.03 19.74 -16.32
N THR A 113 10.70 20.79 -16.73
CA THR A 113 10.77 21.22 -18.13
C THR A 113 11.75 20.31 -18.86
N GLY A 114 11.23 19.31 -19.54
CA GLY A 114 11.98 18.49 -20.48
C GLY A 114 11.16 18.35 -21.75
N SER A 115 11.49 19.10 -22.81
CA SER A 115 10.95 18.83 -24.14
C SER A 115 11.67 17.60 -24.68
N GLY A 116 11.02 16.44 -24.56
CA GLY A 116 11.51 15.17 -25.07
C GLY A 116 10.76 14.78 -26.33
N SER A 117 11.47 14.60 -27.41
CA SER A 117 11.06 13.90 -28.62
C SER A 117 10.52 12.50 -28.25
N ALA A 118 9.52 12.04 -29.00
CA ALA A 118 8.99 10.68 -28.92
C ALA A 118 10.12 9.64 -28.80
N ALA A 119 10.35 9.11 -27.60
CA ALA A 119 11.44 8.18 -27.37
C ALA A 119 10.95 6.78 -27.74
N ARG A 120 11.44 6.26 -28.85
CA ARG A 120 11.38 4.84 -29.20
C ARG A 120 12.06 4.05 -28.06
N LEU A 121 11.48 2.88 -27.70
CA LEU A 121 12.14 1.98 -26.76
C LEU A 121 13.60 1.80 -27.16
N PRO A 122 14.55 1.90 -26.18
CA PRO A 122 15.95 1.59 -26.47
C PRO A 122 16.05 0.18 -27.05
N GLY A 123 16.93 -0.03 -28.01
CA GLY A 123 17.16 -1.36 -28.60
C GLY A 123 17.57 -2.37 -27.53
N GLY A 124 17.19 -3.64 -27.70
CA GLY A 124 17.55 -4.74 -26.82
C GLY A 124 16.56 -5.03 -25.69
N ILE A 125 15.55 -4.20 -25.44
CA ILE A 125 14.46 -4.50 -24.49
C ILE A 125 13.10 -4.56 -25.18
N SER A 126 12.21 -5.35 -24.62
CA SER A 126 10.82 -5.45 -25.10
C SER A 126 9.85 -5.77 -23.95
N PHE A 127 8.58 -5.43 -24.19
CA PHE A 127 7.48 -5.74 -23.29
C PHE A 127 6.42 -6.53 -24.06
N THR A 128 5.94 -7.63 -23.49
CA THR A 128 4.90 -8.47 -24.08
C THR A 128 3.79 -8.72 -23.07
N ASP A 129 2.59 -9.04 -23.57
CA ASP A 129 1.49 -9.42 -22.69
C ASP A 129 1.81 -10.76 -21.98
N ALA A 130 1.41 -10.85 -20.73
CA ALA A 130 1.51 -12.10 -20.00
C ALA A 130 0.61 -13.18 -20.64
N PRO A 131 1.02 -14.45 -20.65
CA PRO A 131 0.16 -15.54 -21.08
C PRO A 131 -1.12 -15.60 -20.25
N ARG A 132 -2.24 -15.79 -20.89
CA ARG A 132 -3.54 -15.94 -20.22
C ARG A 132 -3.77 -17.41 -19.88
N ASP A 133 -3.44 -17.81 -18.68
CA ASP A 133 -3.91 -19.06 -18.09
C ASP A 133 -5.27 -18.87 -17.38
N GLY A 134 -5.83 -19.94 -16.81
CA GLY A 134 -7.12 -19.88 -16.11
C GLY A 134 -7.13 -18.94 -14.90
N ARG A 135 -5.99 -18.77 -14.21
CA ARG A 135 -5.85 -17.84 -13.08
C ARG A 135 -5.82 -16.40 -13.57
N ALA A 136 -5.07 -16.13 -14.63
CA ALA A 136 -5.00 -14.82 -15.26
C ALA A 136 -6.38 -14.37 -15.78
N VAL A 137 -7.21 -15.27 -16.30
CA VAL A 137 -8.59 -14.96 -16.73
C VAL A 137 -9.46 -14.54 -15.54
N VAL A 138 -9.41 -15.27 -14.43
CA VAL A 138 -10.15 -14.90 -13.19
C VAL A 138 -9.67 -13.57 -12.66
N TYR A 139 -8.37 -13.35 -12.61
CA TYR A 139 -7.79 -12.11 -12.11
C TYR A 139 -8.11 -10.91 -13.03
N ALA A 140 -8.09 -11.10 -14.34
CA ALA A 140 -8.53 -10.07 -15.30
C ALA A 140 -10.00 -9.68 -15.08
N GLY A 141 -10.86 -10.62 -14.71
CA GLY A 141 -12.25 -10.35 -14.32
C GLY A 141 -12.33 -9.45 -13.08
N ILE A 142 -11.49 -9.73 -12.07
CA ILE A 142 -11.38 -8.89 -10.88
C ILE A 142 -10.87 -7.49 -11.25
N GLN A 143 -9.82 -7.39 -12.04
CA GLN A 143 -9.26 -6.11 -12.50
C GLN A 143 -10.27 -5.28 -13.32
N ALA A 144 -11.25 -5.91 -13.94
CA ALA A 144 -12.34 -5.27 -14.69
C ALA A 144 -13.54 -4.89 -13.81
N ASP A 145 -13.56 -5.27 -12.52
CA ASP A 145 -14.65 -4.92 -11.62
C ASP A 145 -14.83 -3.39 -11.56
N PRO A 146 -16.05 -2.89 -11.83
CA PRO A 146 -16.31 -1.45 -11.91
C PRO A 146 -15.99 -0.68 -10.61
N ILE A 147 -15.88 -1.35 -9.47
CA ILE A 147 -15.53 -0.72 -8.20
C ILE A 147 -14.06 -0.30 -8.13
N LEU A 148 -13.14 -1.01 -8.82
CA LEU A 148 -11.71 -0.79 -8.66
C LEU A 148 -11.25 0.56 -9.21
N LYS A 149 -11.73 0.98 -10.37
CA LYS A 149 -11.28 2.22 -10.99
C LYS A 149 -11.65 3.47 -10.16
N PRO A 150 -12.91 3.68 -9.74
CA PRO A 150 -13.26 4.82 -8.89
C PRO A 150 -12.52 4.80 -7.55
N LEU A 151 -12.36 3.62 -6.93
CA LEU A 151 -11.64 3.48 -5.68
C LEU A 151 -10.15 3.80 -5.84
N ALA A 152 -9.49 3.30 -6.89
CA ALA A 152 -8.09 3.62 -7.18
C ALA A 152 -7.87 5.12 -7.38
N GLN A 153 -8.78 5.78 -8.10
CA GLN A 153 -8.75 7.23 -8.31
C GLN A 153 -8.96 8.00 -6.99
N ALA A 154 -9.85 7.51 -6.14
CA ALA A 154 -10.08 8.08 -4.82
C ALA A 154 -8.87 7.92 -3.89
N ILE A 155 -8.26 6.73 -3.82
CA ILE A 155 -7.03 6.48 -3.05
C ILE A 155 -5.88 7.35 -3.57
N ALA A 156 -5.73 7.47 -4.89
CA ALA A 156 -4.69 8.29 -5.51
C ALA A 156 -4.84 9.79 -5.18
N ALA A 157 -6.06 10.26 -4.93
CA ALA A 157 -6.35 11.64 -4.56
C ALA A 157 -6.43 11.87 -3.05
N ALA A 158 -6.54 10.82 -2.25
CA ALA A 158 -6.77 10.88 -0.81
C ALA A 158 -5.52 11.35 -0.05
N ALA A 159 -5.72 12.00 1.10
CA ALA A 159 -4.64 12.28 2.04
C ALA A 159 -4.10 10.98 2.71
N PRO A 160 -2.87 10.99 3.27
CA PRO A 160 -2.29 9.81 3.91
C PRO A 160 -3.18 9.18 4.99
N ALA A 161 -3.85 9.99 5.82
CA ALA A 161 -4.77 9.49 6.85
C ALA A 161 -5.97 8.76 6.24
N ASP A 162 -6.56 9.33 5.18
CA ASP A 162 -7.71 8.73 4.49
C ASP A 162 -7.34 7.39 3.85
N ARG A 163 -6.14 7.30 3.26
CA ARG A 163 -5.60 6.06 2.69
C ARG A 163 -5.43 4.99 3.77
N LEU A 164 -4.92 5.38 4.93
CA LEU A 164 -4.71 4.47 6.04
C LEU A 164 -6.04 3.92 6.58
N PHE A 165 -7.06 4.79 6.72
CA PHE A 165 -8.40 4.38 7.14
C PHE A 165 -9.06 3.46 6.09
N ALA A 166 -8.97 3.82 4.81
CA ALA A 166 -9.46 2.95 3.73
C ALA A 166 -8.73 1.59 3.73
N ARG A 167 -7.41 1.58 3.95
CA ARG A 167 -6.61 0.35 4.07
C ARG A 167 -7.10 -0.52 5.23
N ALA A 168 -7.42 0.08 6.38
CA ALA A 168 -7.93 -0.65 7.53
C ALA A 168 -9.29 -1.29 7.22
N LEU A 169 -10.22 -0.54 6.63
CA LEU A 169 -11.54 -1.07 6.23
C LEU A 169 -11.44 -2.21 5.21
N MET A 170 -10.56 -2.09 4.22
CA MET A 170 -10.32 -3.16 3.24
C MET A 170 -9.67 -4.40 3.87
N GLY A 171 -8.95 -4.25 4.97
CA GLY A 171 -8.30 -5.32 5.72
C GLY A 171 -9.17 -5.93 6.82
N ASP A 172 -10.28 -5.29 7.18
CA ASP A 172 -11.23 -5.78 8.17
C ASP A 172 -12.01 -6.98 7.58
N PRO A 173 -12.16 -8.09 8.31
CA PRO A 173 -12.95 -9.24 7.84
C PRO A 173 -14.45 -8.94 7.68
N GLU A 174 -14.98 -8.02 8.49
CA GLU A 174 -16.39 -7.64 8.52
C GLU A 174 -16.52 -6.12 8.69
N PRO A 175 -16.07 -5.32 7.70
CA PRO A 175 -16.09 -3.87 7.82
C PRO A 175 -17.53 -3.38 7.82
N ASP A 176 -17.83 -2.45 8.72
CA ASP A 176 -19.14 -1.84 8.81
C ASP A 176 -19.11 -0.31 8.62
N ALA A 177 -20.28 0.25 8.31
CA ALA A 177 -20.42 1.68 8.11
C ALA A 177 -20.19 2.48 9.41
N SER A 178 -20.36 1.87 10.59
CA SER A 178 -20.13 2.54 11.86
C SER A 178 -18.64 2.74 12.13
N THR A 179 -17.81 1.73 11.83
CA THR A 179 -16.35 1.82 11.88
C THR A 179 -15.85 2.90 10.90
N ALA A 180 -16.36 2.91 9.68
CA ALA A 180 -16.02 3.93 8.69
C ALA A 180 -16.39 5.33 9.20
N THR A 181 -17.60 5.51 9.72
CA THR A 181 -18.07 6.78 10.28
C THR A 181 -17.22 7.23 11.46
N ALA A 182 -16.82 6.30 12.35
CA ALA A 182 -15.97 6.61 13.50
C ALA A 182 -14.59 7.11 13.08
N TYR A 183 -13.96 6.48 12.08
CA TYR A 183 -12.64 6.88 11.58
C TYR A 183 -12.69 8.22 10.84
N PHE A 184 -13.52 8.31 9.83
CA PHE A 184 -13.59 9.49 8.96
C PHE A 184 -14.29 10.66 9.61
N GLY A 185 -15.17 10.42 10.59
CA GLY A 185 -15.84 11.48 11.36
C GLY A 185 -14.90 12.32 12.22
N LEU A 186 -13.68 11.86 12.49
CA LEU A 186 -12.65 12.64 13.16
C LEU A 186 -11.92 13.62 12.22
N LEU A 187 -12.05 13.43 10.91
CA LEU A 187 -11.42 14.34 9.95
C LEU A 187 -12.19 15.65 9.85
N PRO A 188 -11.51 16.77 9.61
CA PRO A 188 -12.18 18.03 9.37
C PRO A 188 -13.19 17.93 8.22
N THR A 189 -14.36 18.56 8.36
CA THR A 189 -15.45 18.49 7.37
C THR A 189 -15.06 18.89 5.96
N HIS A 190 -14.09 19.82 5.81
CA HIS A 190 -13.55 20.21 4.51
C HIS A 190 -12.63 19.15 3.88
N ARG A 191 -12.35 18.07 4.59
CA ARG A 191 -11.54 16.90 4.15
C ARG A 191 -12.37 15.63 4.18
N ALA A 192 -13.69 15.73 4.07
CA ALA A 192 -14.54 14.55 4.00
C ALA A 192 -14.08 13.63 2.87
N PRO A 193 -13.98 12.31 3.12
CA PRO A 193 -13.59 11.36 2.09
C PRO A 193 -14.64 11.33 0.99
N SER A 194 -14.21 11.01 -0.23
CA SER A 194 -15.16 10.80 -1.32
C SER A 194 -16.01 9.54 -1.07
N ASP A 195 -17.26 9.55 -1.52
CA ASP A 195 -18.12 8.36 -1.47
C ASP A 195 -17.46 7.14 -2.12
N ALA A 196 -16.72 7.35 -3.21
CA ALA A 196 -15.98 6.29 -3.87
C ALA A 196 -14.92 5.64 -2.98
N LEU A 197 -14.27 6.40 -2.09
CA LEU A 197 -13.30 5.87 -1.13
C LEU A 197 -13.99 5.01 -0.07
N LEU A 198 -15.06 5.53 0.55
CA LEU A 198 -15.79 4.84 1.60
C LEU A 198 -16.48 3.57 1.08
N VAL A 199 -17.33 3.74 0.08
CA VAL A 199 -18.12 2.64 -0.50
C VAL A 199 -17.18 1.57 -1.08
N GLY A 200 -16.12 2.00 -1.77
CA GLY A 200 -15.15 1.09 -2.36
C GLY A 200 -14.38 0.30 -1.30
N ALA A 201 -13.90 0.96 -0.24
CA ALA A 201 -13.16 0.30 0.83
C ALA A 201 -14.03 -0.74 1.58
N LEU A 202 -15.26 -0.37 1.94
CA LEU A 202 -16.23 -1.27 2.58
C LEU A 202 -16.57 -2.47 1.67
N ALA A 203 -16.78 -2.24 0.38
CA ALA A 203 -17.12 -3.30 -0.55
C ALA A 203 -15.97 -4.29 -0.77
N ILE A 204 -14.70 -3.84 -0.75
CA ILE A 204 -13.55 -4.76 -0.82
C ILE A 204 -13.40 -5.53 0.49
N GLY A 205 -13.49 -4.88 1.64
CA GLY A 205 -13.41 -5.55 2.94
C GLY A 205 -14.48 -6.63 3.09
N GLY A 206 -15.73 -6.35 2.66
CA GLY A 206 -16.84 -7.29 2.68
C GLY A 206 -16.77 -8.43 1.65
N LYS A 207 -15.73 -8.51 0.78
CA LYS A 207 -15.56 -9.65 -0.12
C LYS A 207 -15.20 -10.92 0.66
N ALA A 208 -15.68 -12.07 0.19
CA ALA A 208 -15.31 -13.36 0.76
C ALA A 208 -13.78 -13.53 0.84
N ALA A 209 -13.28 -14.21 1.86
CA ALA A 209 -11.85 -14.30 2.17
C ALA A 209 -10.99 -14.73 0.96
N GLN A 210 -11.48 -15.69 0.15
CA GLN A 210 -10.76 -16.16 -1.04
C GLN A 210 -10.60 -15.11 -2.14
N SER A 211 -11.59 -14.24 -2.33
CA SER A 211 -11.53 -13.16 -3.33
C SER A 211 -10.93 -11.87 -2.78
N ASN A 212 -11.08 -11.62 -1.48
CA ASN A 212 -10.58 -10.40 -0.83
C ASN A 212 -9.08 -10.19 -1.07
N ALA A 213 -8.25 -11.24 -0.97
CA ALA A 213 -6.82 -11.14 -1.23
C ALA A 213 -6.52 -10.69 -2.66
N GLN A 214 -7.24 -11.19 -3.65
CA GLN A 214 -7.09 -10.81 -5.06
C GLN A 214 -7.54 -9.37 -5.31
N TYR A 215 -8.68 -8.96 -4.73
CA TYR A 215 -9.13 -7.56 -4.81
C TYR A 215 -8.15 -6.59 -4.16
N ARG A 216 -7.54 -6.98 -3.04
CA ARG A 216 -6.49 -6.19 -2.38
C ARG A 216 -5.25 -6.03 -3.25
N GLY A 217 -4.80 -7.08 -3.94
CA GLY A 217 -3.74 -6.96 -4.95
C GLY A 217 -4.15 -6.03 -6.09
N ALA A 218 -5.30 -6.28 -6.70
CA ALA A 218 -5.80 -5.52 -7.84
C ALA A 218 -5.97 -4.01 -7.56
N ILE A 219 -6.32 -3.61 -6.32
CA ILE A 219 -6.44 -2.19 -5.96
C ILE A 219 -5.08 -1.52 -5.84
N VAL A 220 -4.04 -2.21 -5.36
CA VAL A 220 -2.67 -1.65 -5.34
C VAL A 220 -2.19 -1.39 -6.76
N GLU A 221 -2.33 -2.36 -7.65
CA GLU A 221 -1.99 -2.22 -9.07
C GLU A 221 -2.77 -1.09 -9.75
N ALA A 222 -4.10 -1.05 -9.55
CA ALA A 222 -4.94 -0.02 -10.16
C ALA A 222 -4.56 1.38 -9.67
N THR A 223 -4.25 1.55 -8.38
CA THR A 223 -3.82 2.82 -7.80
C THR A 223 -2.43 3.22 -8.31
N THR A 224 -1.50 2.27 -8.40
CA THR A 224 -0.16 2.48 -8.96
C THR A 224 -0.26 2.95 -10.40
N ALA A 225 -1.03 2.24 -11.24
CA ALA A 225 -1.25 2.61 -12.63
C ALA A 225 -1.90 4.00 -12.77
N GLU A 226 -2.88 4.34 -11.92
CA GLU A 226 -3.52 5.65 -11.92
C GLU A 226 -2.53 6.79 -11.61
N LEU A 227 -1.68 6.62 -10.59
CA LEU A 227 -0.68 7.62 -10.21
C LEU A 227 0.40 7.80 -11.29
N LEU A 228 0.86 6.71 -11.90
CA LEU A 228 1.82 6.76 -13.00
C LEU A 228 1.22 7.43 -14.26
N LYS A 229 -0.07 7.19 -14.53
CA LYS A 229 -0.79 7.91 -15.62
C LYS A 229 -0.93 9.39 -15.33
N ARG A 230 -1.23 9.78 -14.07
CA ARG A 230 -1.25 11.21 -13.67
C ARG A 230 0.11 11.86 -13.87
N ARG A 231 1.18 11.19 -13.47
CA ARG A 231 2.55 11.68 -13.70
C ARG A 231 2.85 11.87 -15.19
N ALA A 232 2.50 10.90 -16.02
CA ALA A 232 2.67 10.98 -17.46
C ALA A 232 1.91 12.18 -18.07
N ALA A 233 0.67 12.40 -17.63
CA ALA A 233 -0.12 13.54 -18.07
C ALA A 233 0.47 14.90 -17.66
N LEU A 234 1.06 14.98 -16.46
CA LEU A 234 1.71 16.21 -15.95
C LEU A 234 3.02 16.52 -16.68
N SER A 235 3.81 15.51 -17.04
CA SER A 235 5.10 15.69 -17.69
C SER A 235 4.98 16.07 -19.17
N ARG A 236 3.77 16.23 -19.70
CA ARG A 236 3.51 16.54 -21.12
C ARG A 236 4.22 15.58 -22.10
N GLU A 237 4.57 14.39 -21.63
CA GLU A 237 5.10 13.31 -22.47
C GLU A 237 3.92 12.44 -22.91
N PRO A 238 3.30 12.69 -24.09
CA PRO A 238 2.07 12.03 -24.50
C PRO A 238 2.21 10.53 -24.71
N GLU A 239 3.43 10.01 -24.67
CA GLU A 239 3.75 8.63 -25.04
C GLU A 239 4.17 7.73 -23.88
N ARG A 240 4.12 8.20 -22.63
CA ARG A 240 4.37 7.28 -21.50
C ARG A 240 3.25 6.27 -21.39
N MET A 241 3.51 5.08 -21.93
CA MET A 241 2.54 3.98 -21.90
C MET A 241 2.60 3.26 -20.56
N VAL A 242 1.60 3.49 -19.71
CA VAL A 242 1.42 2.74 -18.48
C VAL A 242 0.58 1.51 -18.76
N ARG A 243 1.14 0.32 -18.54
CA ARG A 243 0.50 -0.98 -18.75
C ARG A 243 0.51 -1.81 -17.49
N ARG A 244 -0.33 -2.83 -17.44
CA ARG A 244 -0.38 -3.83 -16.36
C ARG A 244 -0.09 -5.21 -16.90
N GLU A 245 0.40 -6.12 -16.03
CA GLU A 245 0.63 -7.53 -16.37
C GLU A 245 1.55 -7.70 -17.59
N ARG A 246 2.74 -7.09 -17.53
CA ARG A 246 3.68 -7.14 -18.67
C ARG A 246 4.92 -7.95 -18.35
N ARG A 247 5.29 -8.82 -19.28
CA ARG A 247 6.60 -9.47 -19.26
C ARG A 247 7.65 -8.55 -19.85
N PHE A 248 8.74 -8.43 -19.15
CA PHE A 248 9.93 -7.72 -19.59
C PHE A 248 10.94 -8.71 -20.16
N ALA A 249 11.55 -8.40 -21.30
CA ALA A 249 12.55 -9.23 -21.94
C ALA A 249 13.73 -8.38 -22.42
N VAL A 250 14.91 -8.98 -22.35
CA VAL A 250 16.16 -8.43 -22.87
C VAL A 250 16.68 -9.39 -23.94
N ASP A 251 16.98 -8.85 -25.14
CA ASP A 251 17.40 -9.62 -26.33
C ASP A 251 16.46 -10.82 -26.62
N GLY A 252 15.17 -10.65 -26.40
CA GLY A 252 14.14 -11.66 -26.61
C GLY A 252 14.02 -12.73 -25.52
N ALA A 253 14.95 -12.74 -24.53
CA ALA A 253 14.85 -13.60 -23.36
C ALA A 253 14.10 -12.88 -22.23
N SER A 254 13.04 -13.53 -21.68
CA SER A 254 12.33 -12.99 -20.52
C SER A 254 13.29 -12.88 -19.35
N ALA A 255 13.29 -11.74 -18.69
CA ALA A 255 14.07 -11.53 -17.47
C ALA A 255 13.44 -12.26 -16.28
N ASP A 256 12.12 -12.41 -16.30
CA ASP A 256 11.35 -13.04 -15.24
C ASP A 256 10.25 -13.94 -15.84
N PRO A 257 9.99 -15.12 -15.25
CA PRO A 257 8.84 -15.94 -15.59
C PRO A 257 7.51 -15.28 -15.25
N HIS A 258 7.49 -14.36 -14.28
CA HIS A 258 6.30 -13.65 -13.85
C HIS A 258 6.17 -12.28 -14.54
N PRO A 259 4.95 -11.80 -14.80
CA PRO A 259 4.74 -10.44 -15.29
C PRO A 259 4.96 -9.43 -14.18
N PHE A 260 5.46 -8.25 -14.52
CA PHE A 260 5.45 -7.09 -13.64
C PHE A 260 4.04 -6.49 -13.57
N ASP A 261 3.60 -6.13 -12.38
CA ASP A 261 2.22 -5.70 -12.13
C ASP A 261 1.89 -4.40 -12.88
N VAL A 262 2.81 -3.43 -12.87
CA VAL A 262 2.67 -2.18 -13.61
C VAL A 262 4.00 -1.79 -14.26
N THR A 263 3.94 -1.39 -15.54
CA THR A 263 5.11 -0.92 -16.29
C THR A 263 4.89 0.46 -16.88
N VAL A 264 5.97 1.23 -17.04
CA VAL A 264 6.02 2.42 -17.89
C VAL A 264 6.94 2.08 -19.06
N GLU A 265 6.35 1.83 -20.23
CA GLU A 265 7.06 1.23 -21.37
C GLU A 265 7.74 2.23 -22.29
N THR A 266 7.45 3.53 -22.15
CA THR A 266 7.99 4.59 -22.99
C THR A 266 8.66 5.67 -22.13
N GLY A 267 9.51 6.47 -22.77
CA GLY A 267 10.27 7.51 -22.10
C GLY A 267 11.76 7.16 -21.96
N PRO A 268 12.57 8.07 -21.42
CA PRO A 268 14.03 7.92 -21.38
C PRO A 268 14.49 6.80 -20.43
N VAL A 269 13.64 6.45 -19.45
CA VAL A 269 13.90 5.38 -18.47
C VAL A 269 12.60 4.60 -18.29
N PRO A 270 12.46 3.42 -18.93
CA PRO A 270 11.37 2.50 -18.66
C PRO A 270 11.34 2.08 -17.18
N GLU A 271 10.14 1.77 -16.65
CA GLU A 271 9.97 1.46 -15.24
C GLU A 271 9.22 0.14 -15.06
N LEU A 272 9.68 -0.65 -14.09
CA LEU A 272 9.07 -1.91 -13.67
C LEU A 272 8.62 -1.76 -12.22
N TRP A 273 7.36 -2.04 -11.94
CA TRP A 273 6.78 -1.92 -10.62
C TRP A 273 6.08 -3.22 -10.23
N ASP A 274 6.38 -3.67 -9.03
CA ASP A 274 5.66 -4.74 -8.36
C ASP A 274 4.76 -4.16 -7.26
N CYS A 275 3.56 -4.72 -7.07
CA CYS A 275 2.51 -4.20 -6.21
C CYS A 275 2.17 -5.19 -5.09
N LYS A 276 2.33 -4.80 -3.84
CA LYS A 276 2.07 -5.64 -2.68
C LYS A 276 1.04 -5.00 -1.76
N TRP A 277 0.07 -5.81 -1.31
CA TRP A 277 -0.90 -5.35 -0.33
C TRP A 277 -0.28 -4.94 1.01
N GLY A 278 0.76 -5.63 1.45
CA GLY A 278 1.47 -5.38 2.68
C GLY A 278 2.95 -5.71 2.57
N ALA A 279 3.74 -5.24 3.51
CA ALA A 279 5.19 -5.41 3.52
C ALA A 279 5.61 -6.89 3.57
N ARG A 280 4.79 -7.77 4.13
CA ARG A 280 5.02 -9.23 4.16
C ARG A 280 5.19 -9.83 2.76
N GLY A 281 4.53 -9.27 1.76
CA GLY A 281 4.66 -9.69 0.37
C GLY A 281 6.00 -9.35 -0.30
N ILE A 282 6.88 -8.61 0.39
CA ILE A 282 8.23 -8.32 -0.08
C ILE A 282 9.16 -9.42 0.44
N ASP A 283 9.85 -10.10 -0.44
CA ASP A 283 10.80 -11.15 -0.09
C ASP A 283 12.12 -11.02 -0.89
N ASP A 284 13.10 -11.86 -0.55
CA ASP A 284 14.41 -11.84 -1.20
C ASP A 284 14.34 -12.24 -2.67
N SER A 285 13.38 -13.11 -3.05
CA SER A 285 13.16 -13.51 -4.45
C SER A 285 12.71 -12.32 -5.29
N LEU A 286 11.70 -11.59 -4.85
CA LEU A 286 11.21 -10.39 -5.52
C LEU A 286 12.32 -9.34 -5.69
N LEU A 287 13.12 -9.11 -4.64
CA LEU A 287 14.21 -8.15 -4.71
C LEU A 287 15.28 -8.60 -5.72
N ALA A 288 15.58 -9.89 -5.76
CA ALA A 288 16.53 -10.47 -6.71
C ALA A 288 16.00 -10.39 -8.16
N GLU A 289 14.74 -10.67 -8.39
CA GLU A 289 14.08 -10.59 -9.70
C GLU A 289 14.11 -9.17 -10.29
N LEU A 290 13.77 -8.17 -9.48
CA LEU A 290 13.84 -6.77 -9.89
C LEU A 290 15.28 -6.34 -10.23
N GLU A 291 16.23 -6.73 -9.41
CA GLU A 291 17.64 -6.40 -9.63
C GLU A 291 18.23 -7.13 -10.86
N ASP A 292 17.85 -8.41 -11.09
CA ASP A 292 18.24 -9.13 -12.30
C ASP A 292 17.72 -8.44 -13.57
N ALA A 293 16.46 -8.02 -13.58
CA ALA A 293 15.90 -7.26 -14.70
C ALA A 293 16.71 -5.99 -14.97
N ARG A 294 17.10 -5.26 -13.91
CA ARG A 294 17.91 -4.04 -14.01
C ARG A 294 19.31 -4.32 -14.56
N ILE A 295 19.97 -5.36 -14.05
CA ILE A 295 21.32 -5.77 -14.49
C ILE A 295 21.29 -6.20 -15.96
N ARG A 296 20.32 -7.02 -16.37
CA ARG A 296 20.18 -7.45 -17.77
C ARG A 296 19.97 -6.27 -18.71
N ALA A 297 19.10 -5.32 -18.35
CA ALA A 297 18.90 -4.11 -19.15
C ALA A 297 20.20 -3.30 -19.28
N ALA A 298 20.94 -3.14 -18.19
CA ALA A 298 22.23 -2.45 -18.19
C ALA A 298 23.25 -3.15 -19.08
N GLY A 299 23.23 -4.49 -19.17
CA GLY A 299 24.07 -5.30 -20.04
C GLY A 299 23.91 -4.98 -21.53
N VAL A 300 22.74 -4.53 -21.95
CA VAL A 300 22.46 -4.06 -23.32
C VAL A 300 22.47 -2.52 -23.45
N GLY A 301 23.04 -1.83 -22.46
CA GLY A 301 23.19 -0.37 -22.47
C GLY A 301 21.87 0.39 -22.17
N VAL A 302 20.86 -0.27 -21.64
CA VAL A 302 19.57 0.34 -21.31
C VAL A 302 19.46 0.56 -19.80
N ARG A 303 19.10 1.77 -19.41
CA ARG A 303 18.79 2.12 -18.03
C ARG A 303 17.29 1.93 -17.79
N ILE A 304 16.92 1.17 -16.78
CA ILE A 304 15.54 1.04 -16.30
C ILE A 304 15.46 1.43 -14.82
N ALA A 305 14.27 1.83 -14.36
CA ALA A 305 13.98 2.00 -12.95
C ALA A 305 13.13 0.82 -12.46
N ILE A 306 13.41 0.36 -11.24
CA ILE A 306 12.69 -0.73 -10.60
C ILE A 306 12.08 -0.23 -9.28
N GLY A 307 10.92 -0.74 -8.90
CA GLY A 307 10.30 -0.34 -7.66
C GLY A 307 9.20 -1.27 -7.16
N ILE A 308 8.89 -1.11 -5.88
CA ILE A 308 7.81 -1.81 -5.20
C ILE A 308 6.86 -0.78 -4.60
N VAL A 309 5.56 -1.00 -4.82
CA VAL A 309 4.49 -0.26 -4.15
C VAL A 309 3.86 -1.17 -3.11
N ALA A 310 4.01 -0.84 -1.84
CA ALA A 310 3.41 -1.57 -0.74
C ALA A 310 2.31 -0.72 -0.06
N PHE A 311 1.09 -1.24 0.01
CA PHE A 311 0.00 -0.61 0.77
C PHE A 311 0.18 -0.87 2.26
N ASP A 312 1.29 -0.40 2.77
CA ASP A 312 1.67 -0.50 4.18
C ASP A 312 2.39 0.76 4.64
N THR A 313 2.64 0.90 5.94
CA THR A 313 3.34 2.06 6.47
C THR A 313 4.83 2.01 6.16
N ALA A 314 5.47 3.17 6.12
CA ALA A 314 6.92 3.25 5.92
C ALA A 314 7.69 2.50 7.02
N ALA A 315 7.21 2.54 8.25
CA ALA A 315 7.80 1.81 9.38
C ALA A 315 7.75 0.30 9.18
N THR A 316 6.60 -0.23 8.75
CA THR A 316 6.40 -1.66 8.50
C THR A 316 7.26 -2.16 7.34
N VAL A 317 7.34 -1.39 6.24
CA VAL A 317 8.20 -1.71 5.12
C VAL A 317 9.68 -1.69 5.53
N ALA A 318 10.12 -0.69 6.31
CA ALA A 318 11.48 -0.63 6.83
C ALA A 318 11.81 -1.83 7.74
N ALA A 319 10.88 -2.23 8.61
CA ALA A 319 11.03 -3.41 9.44
C ALA A 319 11.15 -4.68 8.60
N ARG A 320 10.33 -4.83 7.54
CA ARG A 320 10.45 -5.97 6.61
C ARG A 320 11.81 -6.01 5.93
N LEU A 321 12.26 -4.87 5.41
CA LEU A 321 13.56 -4.78 4.74
C LEU A 321 14.74 -5.07 5.66
N SER A 322 14.61 -4.82 6.98
CA SER A 322 15.69 -5.09 7.95
C SER A 322 15.99 -6.58 8.13
N VAL A 323 15.02 -7.45 7.87
CA VAL A 323 15.18 -8.91 7.98
C VAL A 323 15.48 -9.59 6.65
N LEU A 324 15.44 -8.87 5.53
CA LEU A 324 15.75 -9.38 4.19
C LEU A 324 17.24 -9.18 3.86
N ARG A 325 17.77 -10.07 3.03
CA ARG A 325 19.17 -10.10 2.58
C ARG A 325 19.34 -9.73 1.10
N GLY A 326 18.23 -9.71 0.34
CA GLY A 326 18.25 -9.41 -1.09
C GLY A 326 18.73 -7.99 -1.43
N PRO A 327 19.20 -7.76 -2.67
CA PRO A 327 19.66 -6.46 -3.14
C PRO A 327 18.46 -5.48 -3.18
N ARG A 328 18.65 -4.29 -2.62
CA ARG A 328 17.55 -3.31 -2.49
C ARG A 328 17.94 -1.85 -2.72
N GLU A 329 19.24 -1.57 -2.85
CA GLU A 329 19.77 -0.21 -2.93
C GLU A 329 19.22 0.57 -4.13
N GLN A 330 18.92 -0.12 -5.22
CA GLN A 330 18.40 0.46 -6.46
C GLN A 330 16.87 0.36 -6.59
N THR A 331 16.21 -0.38 -5.68
CA THR A 331 14.76 -0.56 -5.72
C THR A 331 14.05 0.59 -5.02
N ARG A 332 13.20 1.29 -5.74
CA ARG A 332 12.38 2.38 -5.19
C ARG A 332 11.24 1.79 -4.34
N MET A 333 11.17 2.19 -3.08
CA MET A 333 10.09 1.76 -2.18
C MET A 333 9.06 2.87 -2.04
N ILE A 334 7.82 2.56 -2.37
CA ILE A 334 6.67 3.45 -2.23
C ILE A 334 5.68 2.80 -1.25
N THR A 335 5.27 3.57 -0.25
CA THR A 335 4.37 3.14 0.82
C THR A 335 3.11 4.00 0.84
N LEU A 336 2.11 3.67 1.65
CA LEU A 336 0.94 4.51 1.84
C LEU A 336 1.30 5.96 2.21
N ASP A 337 2.35 6.13 3.04
CA ASP A 337 2.82 7.45 3.48
C ASP A 337 3.44 8.27 2.34
N THR A 338 3.99 7.59 1.34
CA THR A 338 4.77 8.21 0.24
C THR A 338 4.14 8.03 -1.13
N LEU A 339 2.91 7.55 -1.20
CA LEU A 339 2.23 7.16 -2.44
C LEU A 339 2.16 8.31 -3.47
N ALA A 340 2.01 9.55 -3.01
CA ALA A 340 2.03 10.75 -3.87
C ALA A 340 3.32 10.94 -4.66
N ARG A 341 4.45 10.38 -4.18
CA ARG A 341 5.73 10.45 -4.90
C ARG A 341 5.70 9.76 -6.26
N LEU A 342 4.80 8.78 -6.45
CA LEU A 342 4.61 8.16 -7.77
C LEU A 342 4.08 9.15 -8.81
N ALA A 343 3.26 10.11 -8.41
CA ALA A 343 2.72 11.12 -9.32
C ALA A 343 3.69 12.28 -9.53
N ALA A 344 4.65 12.50 -8.64
CA ALA A 344 5.61 13.61 -8.71
C ALA A 344 6.84 13.31 -9.61
N GLY A 345 7.21 12.05 -9.77
CA GLY A 345 8.34 11.61 -10.59
C GLY A 345 9.62 11.34 -9.82
#